data_9af670b3a31f677dc0be63724aee7b84
#
_entry.id   9af670b3a31f677dc0be63724aee7b84
#
_cell.length_a   1.000
_cell.length_b   1.000
_cell.length_c   1.000
_cell.angle_alpha   90.00
_cell.angle_beta   90.00
_cell.angle_gamma   90.00
#
_symmetry.space_group_name_H-M   'P 1'
#
loop_
_entity.id
_entity.type
_entity.pdbx_description
1 polymer ?
#
loop_
_entity_poly.entity_id
_entity_poly.type
_entity_poly.pdbx_seq_one_letter_code
_entity_poly.pdbx_strand_id
1 'polypeptide(L)'
;MTKKDTLLQERIFSGYSGDTNGPLLFPDGEPRFRMVYFNGGGAARHGASLKVEGRTTMRNYIANGGSYVGSCAGAFISSKGAIRSADLSIAHVDSYLNIWPGTTRSTGLSDSRTAMTIEKRSPLLRYFDFGGDMVVDSIYHNNGCYVYNEKNGIVPAGTVALSRYIFEDTDKVHINGRVGTWGYKHNEQSGRVVVTGSHPEGITKGERLEYMSAMVLYALEGNGEAQVKGELENGEVREMNKRTEDNDPAYTRIGDRQYHHFVVNIPKGCKRAVITLDGYKGEDKFDLTLCAKRGEMAYHDNTLHQVVSLGCKKSLAIDNPKAGEWYVSVFCETTVTAEDGEYGTEYSGRIDVLNGVPYSIKVECE
;
A
#
# COMPACT_ATOMS: atom_id res chain seq x y z
N MET A 1 -7.69 24.91 -9.17
CA MET A 1 -6.68 23.85 -9.42
C MET A 1 -5.41 24.52 -9.92
N THR A 2 -4.33 24.46 -9.15
CA THR A 2 -3.04 25.03 -9.59
C THR A 2 -2.45 24.14 -10.68
N LYS A 3 -1.47 24.65 -11.46
CA LYS A 3 -0.76 23.86 -12.47
C LYS A 3 -0.01 22.65 -11.83
N LYS A 4 0.28 22.72 -10.52
CA LYS A 4 0.90 21.64 -9.73
C LYS A 4 -0.11 20.54 -9.39
N ASP A 5 -1.35 20.88 -9.03
CA ASP A 5 -2.41 19.90 -8.75
C ASP A 5 -2.76 19.10 -10.00
N THR A 6 -2.76 19.75 -11.16
CA THR A 6 -2.96 19.09 -12.46
C THR A 6 -1.83 18.07 -12.71
N LEU A 7 -0.57 18.40 -12.41
CA LEU A 7 0.56 17.47 -12.59
C LEU A 7 0.47 16.25 -11.67
N LEU A 8 0.07 16.43 -10.39
CA LEU A 8 -0.12 15.31 -9.47
C LEU A 8 -1.31 14.43 -9.84
N GLN A 9 -2.42 15.04 -10.24
CA GLN A 9 -3.58 14.31 -10.76
C GLN A 9 -3.24 13.58 -12.07
N GLU A 10 -2.50 14.18 -12.97
CA GLU A 10 -2.05 13.55 -14.20
C GLU A 10 -1.11 12.37 -13.91
N ARG A 11 -0.22 12.47 -12.92
CA ARG A 11 0.65 11.38 -12.48
C ARG A 11 -0.12 10.19 -11.92
N ILE A 12 -1.19 10.42 -11.15
CA ILE A 12 -2.03 9.35 -10.60
C ILE A 12 -2.94 8.75 -11.67
N PHE A 13 -3.52 9.60 -12.53
CA PHE A 13 -4.66 9.22 -13.36
C PHE A 13 -4.34 9.02 -14.83
N SER A 14 -3.26 9.58 -15.35
CA SER A 14 -2.95 9.53 -16.78
C SER A 14 -1.73 8.71 -17.18
N GLY A 15 -1.02 8.11 -16.21
CA GLY A 15 0.19 7.34 -16.52
C GLY A 15 1.20 8.18 -17.31
N TYR A 16 1.38 9.43 -16.91
CA TYR A 16 2.28 10.32 -17.60
C TYR A 16 3.70 9.76 -17.56
N SER A 17 4.31 9.57 -18.72
CA SER A 17 5.62 8.96 -18.86
C SER A 17 6.67 9.65 -17.98
N GLY A 18 7.51 8.86 -17.34
CA GLY A 18 8.61 9.34 -16.51
C GLY A 18 8.27 9.57 -15.04
N ASP A 19 6.99 9.54 -14.66
CA ASP A 19 6.51 9.72 -13.29
C ASP A 19 5.25 8.90 -13.02
N THR A 20 5.23 7.70 -13.53
CA THR A 20 4.05 6.83 -13.61
C THR A 20 3.49 6.40 -12.27
N ASN A 21 4.28 6.49 -11.20
CA ASN A 21 3.89 5.95 -9.89
C ASN A 21 3.08 6.95 -9.06
N GLY A 22 3.08 8.23 -9.43
CA GLY A 22 2.31 9.27 -8.77
C GLY A 22 2.58 9.38 -7.26
N PRO A 23 1.64 9.88 -6.47
CA PRO A 23 1.79 9.96 -5.02
C PRO A 23 1.55 8.65 -4.28
N LEU A 24 1.07 7.57 -4.94
CA LEU A 24 0.86 6.28 -4.29
C LEU A 24 2.12 5.41 -4.25
N LEU A 25 3.00 5.58 -5.23
CA LEU A 25 4.20 4.76 -5.37
C LEU A 25 5.45 5.62 -5.42
N PHE A 26 6.54 5.10 -4.88
CA PHE A 26 7.88 5.63 -5.11
C PHE A 26 8.33 5.39 -6.55
N PRO A 27 9.42 6.03 -7.01
CA PRO A 27 9.92 5.87 -8.38
C PRO A 27 10.22 4.42 -8.77
N ASP A 28 10.57 3.58 -7.81
CA ASP A 28 10.85 2.14 -7.99
C ASP A 28 9.61 1.23 -7.85
N GLY A 29 8.44 1.82 -7.63
CA GLY A 29 7.18 1.10 -7.51
C GLY A 29 6.82 0.64 -6.11
N GLU A 30 7.64 0.89 -5.08
CA GLU A 30 7.24 0.62 -3.69
C GLU A 30 6.11 1.54 -3.23
N PRO A 31 5.19 1.05 -2.38
CA PRO A 31 4.13 1.86 -1.81
C PRO A 31 4.66 3.00 -0.93
N ARG A 32 4.17 4.23 -1.15
CA ARG A 32 4.45 5.40 -0.27
C ARG A 32 3.68 5.35 1.03
N PHE A 33 2.53 4.69 1.04
CA PHE A 33 1.65 4.57 2.19
C PHE A 33 1.44 3.11 2.52
N ARG A 34 1.27 2.81 3.79
CA ARG A 34 0.98 1.44 4.23
C ARG A 34 -0.41 0.98 3.85
N MET A 35 -1.37 1.93 3.73
CA MET A 35 -2.76 1.61 3.43
C MET A 35 -3.44 2.77 2.71
N VAL A 36 -4.36 2.43 1.81
CA VAL A 36 -5.34 3.37 1.23
C VAL A 36 -6.75 2.97 1.64
N TYR A 37 -7.60 3.97 1.86
CA TYR A 37 -9.01 3.78 2.16
C TYR A 37 -9.90 4.30 1.04
N PHE A 38 -10.85 3.47 0.60
CA PHE A 38 -11.88 3.83 -0.38
C PHE A 38 -13.26 3.81 0.27
N ASN A 39 -13.87 4.97 0.35
CA ASN A 39 -15.19 5.16 0.95
C ASN A 39 -16.35 4.71 0.03
N GLY A 40 -17.56 4.85 0.53
CA GLY A 40 -18.79 4.68 -0.21
C GLY A 40 -19.00 5.65 -1.36
N GLY A 41 -19.99 5.39 -2.21
CA GLY A 41 -20.35 6.22 -3.37
C GLY A 41 -20.68 5.40 -4.61
N GLY A 42 -20.32 5.89 -5.78
CA GLY A 42 -20.56 5.21 -7.06
C GLY A 42 -19.35 4.44 -7.55
N ALA A 43 -19.24 3.14 -7.28
CA ALA A 43 -18.08 2.32 -7.59
C ALA A 43 -17.63 2.43 -9.07
N ALA A 44 -18.55 2.33 -10.02
CA ALA A 44 -18.23 2.44 -11.44
C ALA A 44 -17.71 3.84 -11.82
N ARG A 45 -18.23 4.90 -11.17
CA ARG A 45 -17.75 6.28 -11.36
C ARG A 45 -16.36 6.48 -10.77
N HIS A 46 -16.11 5.95 -9.56
CA HIS A 46 -14.78 5.97 -8.96
C HIS A 46 -13.76 5.28 -9.87
N GLY A 47 -14.08 4.09 -10.38
CA GLY A 47 -13.19 3.37 -11.29
C GLY A 47 -12.98 4.05 -12.62
N ALA A 48 -14.00 4.68 -13.19
CA ALA A 48 -13.90 5.44 -14.44
C ALA A 48 -13.03 6.70 -14.29
N SER A 49 -13.14 7.40 -13.14
CA SER A 49 -12.33 8.60 -12.86
C SER A 49 -10.84 8.28 -12.71
N LEU A 50 -10.50 7.08 -12.24
CA LEU A 50 -9.10 6.61 -12.18
C LEU A 50 -8.50 6.32 -13.56
N LYS A 51 -9.32 6.20 -14.61
CA LYS A 51 -8.89 5.73 -15.94
C LYS A 51 -8.14 4.38 -15.86
N VAL A 52 -7.55 3.93 -16.96
CA VAL A 52 -6.78 2.67 -17.02
C VAL A 52 -5.50 2.80 -16.18
N GLU A 53 -4.84 3.93 -16.28
CA GLU A 53 -3.56 4.24 -15.65
C GLU A 53 -3.67 4.21 -14.13
N GLY A 54 -4.62 4.96 -13.54
CA GLY A 54 -4.82 5.00 -12.09
C GLY A 54 -5.26 3.64 -11.53
N ARG A 55 -6.09 2.88 -12.27
CA ARG A 55 -6.42 1.51 -11.86
C ARG A 55 -5.21 0.58 -11.91
N THR A 56 -4.30 0.78 -12.86
CA THR A 56 -3.04 0.04 -12.95
C THR A 56 -2.12 0.41 -11.78
N THR A 57 -1.97 1.69 -11.48
CA THR A 57 -1.21 2.16 -10.31
C THR A 57 -1.75 1.56 -9.01
N MET A 58 -3.08 1.50 -8.84
CA MET A 58 -3.70 0.86 -7.68
C MET A 58 -3.40 -0.64 -7.60
N ARG A 59 -3.43 -1.36 -8.72
CA ARG A 59 -3.05 -2.78 -8.74
C ARG A 59 -1.59 -2.97 -8.37
N ASN A 60 -0.70 -2.15 -8.91
CA ASN A 60 0.73 -2.18 -8.59
C ASN A 60 0.97 -1.84 -7.11
N TYR A 61 0.25 -0.85 -6.57
CA TYR A 61 0.31 -0.51 -5.16
C TYR A 61 0.01 -1.72 -4.25
N ILE A 62 -1.07 -2.46 -4.55
CA ILE A 62 -1.41 -3.68 -3.78
C ILE A 62 -0.39 -4.80 -4.03
N ALA A 63 0.00 -5.02 -5.28
CA ALA A 63 0.95 -6.07 -5.64
C ALA A 63 2.32 -5.88 -4.97
N ASN A 64 2.72 -4.62 -4.77
CA ASN A 64 4.01 -4.25 -4.18
C ASN A 64 3.95 -4.03 -2.65
N GLY A 65 2.85 -4.38 -1.99
CA GLY A 65 2.80 -4.46 -0.54
C GLY A 65 1.90 -3.47 0.18
N GLY A 66 1.33 -2.46 -0.50
CA GLY A 66 0.38 -1.53 0.09
C GLY A 66 -0.99 -2.16 0.31
N SER A 67 -1.60 -1.96 1.49
CA SER A 67 -2.90 -2.54 1.83
C SER A 67 -4.07 -1.64 1.43
N TYR A 68 -5.26 -2.24 1.38
CA TYR A 68 -6.49 -1.59 0.96
C TYR A 68 -7.61 -1.84 1.96
N VAL A 69 -8.30 -0.79 2.36
CA VAL A 69 -9.56 -0.89 3.10
C VAL A 69 -10.66 -0.21 2.31
N GLY A 70 -11.84 -0.82 2.22
CA GLY A 70 -12.95 -0.23 1.49
C GLY A 70 -14.31 -0.52 2.09
N SER A 71 -15.21 0.48 2.04
CA SER A 71 -16.61 0.33 2.43
C SER A 71 -17.53 0.58 1.24
N CYS A 72 -18.65 -0.13 1.17
CA CYS A 72 -19.71 0.02 0.16
C CYS A 72 -19.15 0.06 -1.28
N ALA A 73 -19.03 1.23 -1.91
CA ALA A 73 -18.43 1.38 -3.24
C ALA A 73 -16.98 0.91 -3.27
N GLY A 74 -16.21 1.11 -2.17
CA GLY A 74 -14.86 0.61 -2.03
C GLY A 74 -14.79 -0.93 -2.05
N ALA A 75 -15.80 -1.61 -1.49
CA ALA A 75 -15.89 -3.06 -1.60
C ALA A 75 -16.23 -3.52 -3.02
N PHE A 76 -17.16 -2.86 -3.70
CA PHE A 76 -17.47 -3.17 -5.10
C PHE A 76 -16.25 -3.01 -6.01
N ILE A 77 -15.61 -1.84 -5.97
CA ILE A 77 -14.51 -1.52 -6.88
C ILE A 77 -13.29 -2.41 -6.68
N SER A 78 -13.08 -2.96 -5.48
CA SER A 78 -11.99 -3.90 -5.20
C SER A 78 -12.11 -5.21 -6.00
N SER A 79 -13.33 -5.61 -6.36
CA SER A 79 -13.65 -6.88 -7.00
C SER A 79 -13.30 -6.90 -8.50
N LYS A 80 -13.40 -8.09 -9.09
CA LYS A 80 -13.35 -8.28 -10.55
C LYS A 80 -14.54 -7.62 -11.24
N GLY A 81 -15.70 -7.61 -10.57
CA GLY A 81 -16.92 -7.03 -11.10
C GLY A 81 -18.14 -7.41 -10.26
N ALA A 82 -19.27 -6.80 -10.57
CA ALA A 82 -20.53 -7.03 -9.90
C ALA A 82 -21.47 -7.91 -10.75
N ILE A 83 -22.15 -8.86 -10.11
CA ILE A 83 -23.15 -9.73 -10.75
C ILE A 83 -24.46 -8.93 -10.95
N ARG A 84 -24.91 -8.86 -12.19
CA ARG A 84 -26.23 -8.30 -12.57
C ARG A 84 -27.36 -9.20 -12.11
N SER A 85 -28.44 -8.59 -11.63
CA SER A 85 -29.61 -9.36 -11.19
C SER A 85 -30.42 -9.93 -12.38
N ALA A 86 -30.37 -9.28 -13.53
CA ALA A 86 -31.20 -9.64 -14.68
C ALA A 86 -30.76 -10.94 -15.38
N ASP A 87 -29.45 -11.12 -15.58
CA ASP A 87 -28.89 -12.20 -16.41
C ASP A 87 -27.72 -12.91 -15.75
N LEU A 88 -27.36 -12.54 -14.54
CA LEU A 88 -26.21 -13.05 -13.79
C LEU A 88 -24.88 -12.88 -14.51
N SER A 89 -24.77 -11.95 -15.44
CA SER A 89 -23.50 -11.57 -16.06
C SER A 89 -22.66 -10.72 -15.12
N ILE A 90 -21.33 -10.71 -15.34
CA ILE A 90 -20.39 -9.88 -14.59
C ILE A 90 -20.32 -8.51 -15.26
N ALA A 91 -20.69 -7.46 -14.54
CA ALA A 91 -20.62 -6.07 -14.98
C ALA A 91 -19.37 -5.37 -14.43
N HIS A 92 -19.00 -4.24 -15.06
CA HIS A 92 -17.96 -3.32 -14.60
C HIS A 92 -16.52 -3.89 -14.59
N VAL A 93 -16.26 -4.95 -15.30
CA VAL A 93 -14.92 -5.61 -15.38
C VAL A 93 -13.83 -4.61 -15.78
N ASP A 94 -14.11 -3.70 -16.72
CA ASP A 94 -13.16 -2.71 -17.22
C ASP A 94 -13.01 -1.47 -16.34
N SER A 95 -13.90 -1.29 -15.35
CA SER A 95 -13.89 -0.11 -14.47
C SER A 95 -13.54 -0.42 -13.01
N TYR A 96 -13.49 -1.69 -12.63
CA TYR A 96 -13.11 -2.09 -11.28
C TYR A 96 -11.61 -2.38 -11.17
N LEU A 97 -11.09 -2.38 -9.94
CA LEU A 97 -9.65 -2.55 -9.67
C LEU A 97 -9.18 -3.99 -9.84
N ASN A 98 -10.06 -4.96 -9.59
CA ASN A 98 -9.71 -6.38 -9.62
C ASN A 98 -8.52 -6.74 -8.71
N ILE A 99 -8.41 -6.10 -7.55
CA ILE A 99 -7.41 -6.39 -6.50
C ILE A 99 -7.83 -7.55 -5.59
N TRP A 100 -9.10 -7.84 -5.56
CA TRP A 100 -9.69 -9.11 -5.15
C TRP A 100 -10.41 -9.72 -6.36
N PRO A 101 -9.88 -10.78 -6.99
CA PRO A 101 -10.41 -11.28 -8.27
C PRO A 101 -11.69 -12.11 -8.12
N GLY A 102 -12.51 -11.77 -7.13
CA GLY A 102 -13.84 -12.32 -6.90
C GLY A 102 -14.96 -11.44 -7.42
N THR A 103 -16.19 -11.90 -7.27
CA THR A 103 -17.40 -11.20 -7.69
C THR A 103 -18.27 -10.78 -6.51
N THR A 104 -18.82 -9.59 -6.62
CA THR A 104 -19.78 -9.04 -5.67
C THR A 104 -21.19 -9.03 -6.26
N ARG A 105 -22.21 -8.92 -5.39
CA ARG A 105 -23.58 -8.61 -5.79
C ARG A 105 -24.16 -7.57 -4.85
N SER A 106 -24.95 -6.65 -5.39
CA SER A 106 -25.68 -5.67 -4.60
C SER A 106 -26.67 -6.37 -3.65
N THR A 107 -26.78 -5.85 -2.45
CA THR A 107 -27.78 -6.28 -1.46
C THR A 107 -29.20 -5.88 -1.86
N GLY A 108 -29.36 -4.82 -2.66
CA GLY A 108 -30.66 -4.21 -2.96
C GLY A 108 -31.28 -3.45 -1.78
N LEU A 109 -30.60 -3.35 -0.65
CA LEU A 109 -31.06 -2.67 0.56
C LEU A 109 -30.57 -1.22 0.59
N SER A 110 -31.48 -0.27 0.51
CA SER A 110 -31.19 1.17 0.51
C SER A 110 -31.55 1.82 1.83
N ASP A 111 -30.76 2.82 2.23
CA ASP A 111 -30.99 3.71 3.38
C ASP A 111 -31.53 2.97 4.61
N SER A 112 -30.81 1.97 5.06
CA SER A 112 -31.22 1.06 6.11
C SER A 112 -30.10 0.79 7.09
N ARG A 113 -30.34 -0.15 8.01
CA ARG A 113 -29.32 -0.65 8.94
C ARG A 113 -29.30 -2.16 8.92
N THR A 114 -28.11 -2.71 9.10
CA THR A 114 -27.88 -4.14 9.26
C THR A 114 -27.10 -4.39 10.53
N ALA A 115 -27.10 -5.62 11.04
CA ALA A 115 -26.12 -6.11 11.97
C ALA A 115 -25.17 -7.07 11.26
N MET A 116 -24.00 -7.30 11.85
CA MET A 116 -22.99 -8.22 11.35
C MET A 116 -22.59 -9.20 12.45
N THR A 117 -22.67 -10.50 12.18
CA THR A 117 -22.01 -11.52 12.98
C THR A 117 -20.56 -11.64 12.56
N ILE A 118 -19.63 -11.50 13.49
CA ILE A 118 -18.21 -11.77 13.28
C ILE A 118 -18.01 -13.28 13.17
N GLU A 119 -17.25 -13.73 12.18
CA GLU A 119 -16.93 -15.14 12.03
C GLU A 119 -16.12 -15.65 13.23
N LYS A 120 -16.44 -16.85 13.75
CA LYS A 120 -15.80 -17.43 14.94
C LYS A 120 -14.27 -17.55 14.85
N ARG A 121 -13.74 -17.62 13.63
CA ARG A 121 -12.30 -17.65 13.34
C ARG A 121 -11.82 -16.39 12.65
N SER A 122 -12.60 -15.31 12.73
CA SER A 122 -12.20 -14.05 12.14
C SER A 122 -10.94 -13.51 12.80
N PRO A 123 -9.92 -13.11 12.02
CA PRO A 123 -8.76 -12.43 12.56
C PRO A 123 -9.10 -11.09 13.23
N LEU A 124 -10.28 -10.50 12.99
CA LEU A 124 -10.73 -9.28 13.66
C LEU A 124 -10.86 -9.46 15.18
N LEU A 125 -11.15 -10.68 15.66
CA LEU A 125 -11.24 -11.03 17.08
C LEU A 125 -9.91 -10.92 17.84
N ARG A 126 -8.79 -10.73 17.14
CA ARG A 126 -7.49 -10.46 17.77
C ARG A 126 -7.37 -9.05 18.31
N TYR A 127 -8.20 -8.12 17.84
CA TYR A 127 -8.12 -6.70 18.20
C TYR A 127 -9.20 -6.28 19.18
N PHE A 128 -10.42 -6.79 19.02
CA PHE A 128 -11.57 -6.43 19.85
C PHE A 128 -12.48 -7.63 20.05
N ASP A 129 -13.27 -7.63 21.13
CA ASP A 129 -14.22 -8.68 21.48
C ASP A 129 -15.66 -8.41 21.01
N PHE A 130 -15.90 -7.19 20.50
CA PHE A 130 -17.23 -6.77 19.96
C PHE A 130 -18.37 -7.03 20.95
N GLY A 131 -18.24 -6.53 22.18
CA GLY A 131 -19.23 -6.69 23.24
C GLY A 131 -19.31 -8.11 23.83
N GLY A 132 -18.49 -9.05 23.36
CA GLY A 132 -18.43 -10.44 23.80
C GLY A 132 -19.44 -11.38 23.13
N ASP A 133 -20.40 -10.86 22.37
CA ASP A 133 -21.38 -11.66 21.60
C ASP A 133 -21.00 -11.85 20.12
N MET A 134 -19.91 -11.22 19.67
CA MET A 134 -19.42 -11.23 18.29
C MET A 134 -20.44 -10.65 17.29
N VAL A 135 -21.26 -9.72 17.70
CA VAL A 135 -22.24 -9.05 16.85
C VAL A 135 -21.94 -7.55 16.85
N VAL A 136 -21.90 -6.95 15.69
CA VAL A 136 -21.83 -5.49 15.52
C VAL A 136 -23.18 -4.99 15.05
N ASP A 137 -23.86 -4.28 15.92
CA ASP A 137 -25.21 -3.82 15.69
C ASP A 137 -25.30 -2.54 14.87
N SER A 138 -26.42 -2.38 14.18
CA SER A 138 -26.87 -1.10 13.64
C SER A 138 -25.90 -0.40 12.72
N ILE A 139 -25.21 -1.14 11.84
CA ILE A 139 -24.34 -0.57 10.82
C ILE A 139 -25.18 0.03 9.69
N TYR A 140 -24.89 1.28 9.30
CA TYR A 140 -25.56 1.91 8.16
C TYR A 140 -25.29 1.16 6.86
N HIS A 141 -26.31 1.00 6.05
CA HIS A 141 -26.26 0.26 4.80
C HIS A 141 -27.06 0.97 3.69
N ASN A 142 -26.41 1.21 2.55
CA ASN A 142 -27.07 1.82 1.41
C ASN A 142 -26.53 1.24 0.09
N ASN A 143 -27.29 0.30 -0.47
CA ASN A 143 -26.95 -0.41 -1.72
C ASN A 143 -25.54 -1.03 -1.74
N GLY A 144 -25.03 -1.47 -0.59
CA GLY A 144 -23.75 -2.15 -0.50
C GLY A 144 -23.78 -3.55 -1.11
N CYS A 145 -22.73 -4.31 -0.89
CA CYS A 145 -22.55 -5.61 -1.54
C CYS A 145 -22.23 -6.74 -0.56
N TYR A 146 -22.26 -7.95 -1.11
CA TYR A 146 -21.76 -9.17 -0.48
C TYR A 146 -20.94 -9.99 -1.47
N VAL A 147 -20.14 -10.91 -0.96
CA VAL A 147 -19.43 -11.90 -1.79
C VAL A 147 -20.45 -12.81 -2.47
N TYR A 148 -20.45 -12.84 -3.80
CA TYR A 148 -21.35 -13.68 -4.56
C TYR A 148 -20.65 -14.97 -4.99
N ASN A 149 -21.18 -16.12 -4.54
CA ASN A 149 -20.61 -17.45 -4.74
C ASN A 149 -21.56 -18.45 -5.45
N GLU A 150 -22.64 -17.95 -6.04
CA GLU A 150 -23.59 -18.75 -6.80
C GLU A 150 -23.26 -18.75 -8.30
N LYS A 151 -24.23 -19.04 -9.17
CA LYS A 151 -24.07 -19.08 -10.64
C LYS A 151 -23.22 -17.90 -11.16
N ASN A 152 -22.17 -18.20 -11.92
CA ASN A 152 -21.19 -17.25 -12.46
C ASN A 152 -20.41 -16.48 -11.38
N GLY A 153 -20.62 -16.77 -10.11
CA GLY A 153 -19.87 -16.18 -9.01
C GLY A 153 -18.46 -16.72 -8.92
N ILE A 154 -17.53 -15.87 -8.57
CA ILE A 154 -16.11 -16.21 -8.38
C ILE A 154 -15.72 -15.83 -6.95
N VAL A 155 -15.18 -16.79 -6.20
CA VAL A 155 -14.55 -16.56 -4.90
C VAL A 155 -13.13 -17.12 -4.98
N PRO A 156 -12.11 -16.26 -5.06
CA PRO A 156 -10.73 -16.74 -5.16
C PRO A 156 -10.29 -17.47 -3.89
N ALA A 157 -9.42 -18.44 -4.04
CA ALA A 157 -8.74 -19.09 -2.92
C ALA A 157 -8.01 -18.03 -2.08
N GLY A 158 -7.96 -18.23 -0.77
CA GLY A 158 -7.40 -17.24 0.16
C GLY A 158 -8.34 -16.09 0.56
N THR A 159 -9.59 -16.07 0.03
CA THR A 159 -10.63 -15.17 0.55
C THR A 159 -11.05 -15.61 1.96
N VAL A 160 -10.91 -14.71 2.92
CA VAL A 160 -11.28 -14.93 4.33
C VAL A 160 -12.58 -14.20 4.63
N ALA A 161 -13.66 -14.92 4.93
CA ALA A 161 -14.87 -14.31 5.46
C ALA A 161 -14.59 -13.75 6.86
N LEU A 162 -14.88 -12.48 7.07
CA LEU A 162 -14.63 -11.77 8.34
C LEU A 162 -15.92 -11.60 9.13
N SER A 163 -17.03 -11.28 8.44
CA SER A 163 -18.37 -11.19 9.03
C SER A 163 -19.47 -11.45 8.02
N ARG A 164 -20.67 -11.75 8.55
CA ARG A 164 -21.88 -12.01 7.77
C ARG A 164 -23.00 -11.09 8.20
N TYR A 165 -23.86 -10.73 7.24
CA TYR A 165 -25.07 -9.98 7.53
C TYR A 165 -26.03 -10.75 8.44
N ILE A 166 -26.56 -10.04 9.42
CA ILE A 166 -27.78 -10.41 10.15
C ILE A 166 -28.87 -9.47 9.64
N PHE A 167 -29.89 -10.05 9.01
CA PHE A 167 -30.99 -9.30 8.43
C PHE A 167 -32.23 -10.18 8.35
N GLU A 168 -33.38 -9.63 8.58
CA GLU A 168 -34.64 -10.34 8.33
C GLU A 168 -34.96 -10.25 6.83
N ASP A 169 -34.72 -11.34 6.11
CA ASP A 169 -34.93 -11.41 4.67
C ASP A 169 -36.37 -11.08 4.30
N THR A 170 -36.55 -10.37 3.21
CA THR A 170 -37.84 -10.00 2.62
C THR A 170 -37.98 -10.61 1.23
N ASP A 171 -39.16 -10.49 0.61
CA ASP A 171 -39.39 -10.97 -0.77
C ASP A 171 -38.38 -10.39 -1.81
N LYS A 172 -37.74 -9.25 -1.50
CA LYS A 172 -36.86 -8.54 -2.42
C LYS A 172 -35.38 -8.56 -2.00
N VAL A 173 -35.11 -8.77 -0.72
CA VAL A 173 -33.75 -8.68 -0.16
C VAL A 173 -33.44 -9.96 0.60
N HIS A 174 -32.42 -10.69 0.13
CA HIS A 174 -31.97 -11.98 0.69
C HIS A 174 -30.47 -11.90 0.99
N ILE A 175 -30.15 -11.33 2.14
CA ILE A 175 -28.75 -11.10 2.54
C ILE A 175 -28.36 -11.76 3.86
N ASN A 176 -29.32 -12.35 4.58
CA ASN A 176 -29.02 -13.01 5.85
C ASN A 176 -27.97 -14.11 5.67
N GLY A 177 -26.96 -14.12 6.50
CA GLY A 177 -25.85 -15.07 6.44
C GLY A 177 -24.87 -14.87 5.25
N ARG A 178 -25.10 -13.91 4.36
CA ARG A 178 -24.14 -13.59 3.27
C ARG A 178 -22.88 -12.93 3.84
N VAL A 179 -21.74 -13.24 3.23
CA VAL A 179 -20.46 -12.62 3.62
C VAL A 179 -20.50 -11.15 3.23
N GLY A 180 -20.61 -10.29 4.22
CA GLY A 180 -20.66 -8.83 4.04
C GLY A 180 -19.30 -8.17 4.20
N THR A 181 -18.35 -8.82 4.89
CA THR A 181 -16.99 -8.34 5.04
C THR A 181 -16.00 -9.46 4.82
N TRP A 182 -14.96 -9.18 4.04
CA TRP A 182 -13.94 -10.18 3.71
C TRP A 182 -12.55 -9.57 3.59
N GLY A 183 -11.54 -10.42 3.79
CA GLY A 183 -10.14 -10.12 3.57
C GLY A 183 -9.56 -10.99 2.45
N TYR A 184 -8.53 -10.48 1.77
CA TYR A 184 -7.79 -11.20 0.75
C TYR A 184 -6.34 -10.73 0.70
N LYS A 185 -5.43 -11.65 0.52
CA LYS A 185 -4.02 -11.38 0.25
C LYS A 185 -3.57 -12.32 -0.85
N HIS A 186 -3.02 -11.78 -1.93
CA HIS A 186 -2.67 -12.58 -3.12
C HIS A 186 -1.44 -13.47 -2.86
N ASN A 187 -0.41 -12.91 -2.23
CA ASN A 187 0.83 -13.59 -1.83
C ASN A 187 1.52 -12.82 -0.69
N GLU A 188 2.66 -13.30 -0.22
CA GLU A 188 3.36 -12.68 0.91
C GLU A 188 3.87 -11.25 0.63
N GLN A 189 4.24 -10.93 -0.62
CA GLN A 189 4.70 -9.61 -1.02
C GLN A 189 3.56 -8.61 -1.21
N SER A 190 2.36 -9.08 -1.56
CA SER A 190 1.21 -8.19 -1.77
C SER A 190 0.68 -7.62 -0.45
N GLY A 191 0.05 -6.46 -0.52
CA GLY A 191 -0.76 -5.95 0.58
C GLY A 191 -2.08 -6.71 0.75
N ARG A 192 -2.74 -6.50 1.87
CA ARG A 192 -4.04 -7.10 2.16
C ARG A 192 -5.18 -6.17 1.77
N VAL A 193 -6.17 -6.74 1.10
CA VAL A 193 -7.46 -6.12 0.80
C VAL A 193 -8.44 -6.51 1.90
N VAL A 194 -9.06 -5.53 2.58
CA VAL A 194 -10.08 -5.74 3.62
C VAL A 194 -11.27 -4.85 3.30
N VAL A 195 -12.41 -5.42 3.03
CA VAL A 195 -13.56 -4.64 2.55
C VAL A 195 -14.87 -5.08 3.20
N THR A 196 -15.80 -4.14 3.32
CA THR A 196 -17.16 -4.36 3.81
C THR A 196 -18.19 -3.74 2.88
N GLY A 197 -19.31 -4.41 2.68
CA GLY A 197 -20.44 -3.87 1.92
C GLY A 197 -21.25 -2.82 2.67
N SER A 198 -21.06 -2.67 3.98
CA SER A 198 -21.75 -1.68 4.82
C SER A 198 -20.90 -0.45 5.09
N HIS A 199 -21.42 0.49 5.89
CA HIS A 199 -20.78 1.74 6.28
C HIS A 199 -20.52 1.77 7.80
N PRO A 200 -19.44 1.14 8.31
CA PRO A 200 -19.08 1.23 9.73
C PRO A 200 -18.42 2.57 10.08
N GLU A 201 -17.94 3.32 9.09
CA GLU A 201 -17.28 4.61 9.25
C GLU A 201 -18.24 5.71 9.74
N GLY A 202 -17.70 6.84 10.16
CA GLY A 202 -18.48 8.00 10.61
C GLY A 202 -18.97 7.89 12.05
N ILE A 203 -18.37 7.01 12.86
CA ILE A 203 -18.70 6.83 14.28
C ILE A 203 -17.46 7.07 15.14
N THR A 204 -17.66 7.62 16.34
CA THR A 204 -16.56 8.01 17.23
C THR A 204 -16.41 7.12 18.47
N LYS A 205 -17.28 6.14 18.66
CA LYS A 205 -17.26 5.19 19.80
C LYS A 205 -18.09 3.94 19.55
N GLY A 206 -17.85 2.91 20.37
CA GLY A 206 -18.60 1.65 20.40
C GLY A 206 -18.18 0.67 19.30
N GLU A 207 -18.86 -0.45 19.20
CA GLU A 207 -18.50 -1.62 18.39
C GLU A 207 -18.28 -1.33 16.90
N ARG A 208 -19.00 -0.36 16.34
CA ARG A 208 -18.78 0.04 14.93
C ARG A 208 -17.41 0.70 14.72
N LEU A 209 -16.93 1.49 15.70
CA LEU A 209 -15.57 2.03 15.66
C LEU A 209 -14.55 0.91 15.85
N GLU A 210 -14.77 -0.01 16.79
CA GLU A 210 -13.93 -1.20 16.99
C GLU A 210 -13.86 -2.04 15.71
N TYR A 211 -15.00 -2.23 15.05
CA TYR A 211 -15.09 -2.97 13.80
C TYR A 211 -14.29 -2.32 12.67
N MET A 212 -14.43 -1.02 12.46
CA MET A 212 -13.65 -0.28 11.49
C MET A 212 -12.16 -0.30 11.84
N SER A 213 -11.83 -0.13 13.11
CA SER A 213 -10.44 -0.18 13.61
C SER A 213 -9.81 -1.55 13.41
N ALA A 214 -10.55 -2.63 13.70
CA ALA A 214 -10.09 -3.99 13.47
C ALA A 214 -9.81 -4.28 11.99
N MET A 215 -10.66 -3.79 11.09
CA MET A 215 -10.45 -3.89 9.63
C MET A 215 -9.16 -3.18 9.21
N VAL A 216 -8.93 -1.96 9.71
CA VAL A 216 -7.72 -1.17 9.45
C VAL A 216 -6.47 -1.88 9.97
N LEU A 217 -6.49 -2.33 11.22
CA LEU A 217 -5.36 -3.04 11.85
C LEU A 217 -5.06 -4.34 11.09
N TYR A 218 -6.08 -5.10 10.74
CA TYR A 218 -5.92 -6.33 9.96
C TYR A 218 -5.35 -6.07 8.56
N ALA A 219 -5.73 -4.97 7.92
CA ALA A 219 -5.15 -4.56 6.65
C ALA A 219 -3.66 -4.20 6.81
N LEU A 220 -3.33 -3.38 7.81
CA LEU A 220 -1.96 -2.92 8.08
C LEU A 220 -1.00 -4.06 8.43
N GLU A 221 -1.44 -5.07 9.18
CA GLU A 221 -0.65 -6.28 9.45
C GLU A 221 -0.42 -7.14 8.20
N GLY A 222 -1.18 -6.90 7.17
CA GLY A 222 -1.08 -7.60 5.89
C GLY A 222 -0.23 -6.89 4.85
N ASN A 223 0.47 -5.81 5.19
CA ASN A 223 1.41 -5.16 4.28
C ASN A 223 2.49 -6.14 3.80
N GLY A 224 3.02 -5.91 2.61
CA GLY A 224 4.23 -6.58 2.16
C GLY A 224 5.44 -6.13 3.00
N GLU A 225 6.45 -6.95 3.06
CA GLU A 225 7.71 -6.62 3.72
C GLU A 225 8.50 -5.59 2.87
N ALA A 226 9.32 -4.79 3.55
CA ALA A 226 10.21 -3.86 2.87
C ALA A 226 11.19 -4.64 1.97
N GLN A 227 11.41 -4.15 0.76
CA GLN A 227 12.18 -4.84 -0.25
C GLN A 227 13.67 -4.54 -0.13
N VAL A 228 14.50 -5.56 -0.26
CA VAL A 228 15.95 -5.41 -0.45
C VAL A 228 16.22 -5.13 -1.92
N LYS A 229 16.93 -4.03 -2.20
CA LYS A 229 17.25 -3.59 -3.58
C LYS A 229 18.38 -4.40 -4.22
N GLY A 230 18.96 -5.31 -3.48
CA GLY A 230 19.98 -6.25 -3.92
C GLY A 230 21.14 -6.38 -2.95
N GLU A 231 22.12 -7.21 -3.34
CA GLU A 231 23.35 -7.41 -2.59
C GLU A 231 24.43 -6.46 -3.07
N LEU A 232 25.22 -5.92 -2.14
CA LEU A 232 26.44 -5.12 -2.46
C LEU A 232 27.64 -6.06 -2.40
N GLU A 233 28.35 -6.18 -3.51
CA GLU A 233 29.58 -6.94 -3.59
C GLU A 233 30.78 -6.05 -3.18
N ASN A 234 31.77 -6.66 -2.54
CA ASN A 234 32.94 -5.96 -2.04
C ASN A 234 33.72 -5.28 -3.19
N GLY A 235 33.88 -3.96 -3.11
CA GLY A 235 34.57 -3.15 -4.10
C GLY A 235 33.76 -2.77 -5.34
N GLU A 236 32.56 -3.31 -5.52
CA GLU A 236 31.68 -2.96 -6.64
C GLU A 236 30.87 -1.69 -6.36
N VAL A 237 30.77 -0.82 -7.36
CA VAL A 237 29.90 0.37 -7.32
C VAL A 237 28.54 0.01 -7.90
N ARG A 238 27.47 0.18 -7.10
CA ARG A 238 26.11 0.04 -7.58
C ARG A 238 25.49 1.41 -7.85
N GLU A 239 25.05 1.62 -9.08
CA GLU A 239 24.39 2.87 -9.49
C GLU A 239 22.87 2.75 -9.44
N MET A 240 22.23 3.60 -8.63
CA MET A 240 20.77 3.71 -8.46
C MET A 240 20.27 4.93 -9.25
N ASN A 241 20.33 4.88 -10.57
CA ASN A 241 20.13 6.05 -11.43
C ASN A 241 19.04 5.88 -12.49
N LYS A 242 18.50 4.67 -12.66
CA LYS A 242 17.44 4.39 -13.64
C LYS A 242 16.09 4.86 -13.14
N ARG A 243 15.21 5.21 -14.05
CA ARG A 243 13.80 5.48 -13.79
C ARG A 243 12.98 4.19 -13.90
N THR A 244 11.73 4.22 -13.40
CA THR A 244 10.79 3.08 -13.48
C THR A 244 10.54 2.64 -14.92
N GLU A 245 10.47 3.58 -15.87
CA GLU A 245 10.27 3.29 -17.29
C GLU A 245 11.42 2.55 -17.96
N ASP A 246 12.57 2.48 -17.33
CA ASP A 246 13.72 1.73 -17.84
C ASP A 246 13.56 0.20 -17.68
N ASN A 247 12.45 -0.25 -17.08
CA ASN A 247 12.09 -1.65 -16.81
C ASN A 247 13.16 -2.43 -16.03
N ASP A 248 13.88 -1.75 -15.15
CA ASP A 248 14.87 -2.35 -14.28
C ASP A 248 14.70 -1.84 -12.84
N PRO A 249 13.75 -2.43 -12.07
CA PRO A 249 13.42 -1.96 -10.73
C PRO A 249 14.58 -2.06 -9.74
N ALA A 250 15.58 -2.93 -10.00
CA ALA A 250 16.74 -3.09 -9.12
C ALA A 250 17.67 -1.87 -9.12
N TYR A 251 17.56 -0.99 -10.13
CA TYR A 251 18.43 0.17 -10.33
C TYR A 251 17.66 1.49 -10.42
N THR A 252 16.52 1.57 -9.77
CA THR A 252 15.72 2.78 -9.75
C THR A 252 16.23 3.80 -8.72
N ARG A 253 15.78 5.06 -8.88
CA ARG A 253 16.12 6.17 -7.99
C ARG A 253 15.34 6.08 -6.68
N ILE A 254 15.94 6.59 -5.59
CA ILE A 254 15.26 6.67 -4.30
C ILE A 254 14.27 7.86 -4.29
N GLY A 255 13.07 7.64 -3.78
CA GLY A 255 12.05 8.66 -3.60
C GLY A 255 12.22 9.44 -2.29
N ASP A 256 11.50 10.55 -2.18
CA ASP A 256 11.41 11.34 -0.95
C ASP A 256 10.88 10.49 0.22
N ARG A 257 11.53 10.57 1.37
CA ARG A 257 11.21 9.79 2.57
C ARG A 257 11.22 8.26 2.38
N GLN A 258 11.87 7.77 1.32
CA GLN A 258 12.04 6.35 1.06
C GLN A 258 13.34 5.82 1.66
N TYR A 259 13.32 4.54 2.07
CA TYR A 259 14.51 3.75 2.34
C TYR A 259 14.80 2.82 1.15
N HIS A 260 16.06 2.73 0.76
CA HIS A 260 16.58 1.63 -0.03
C HIS A 260 17.44 0.75 0.87
N HIS A 261 17.10 -0.52 0.97
CA HIS A 261 17.84 -1.50 1.76
C HIS A 261 18.67 -2.40 0.86
N PHE A 262 19.91 -2.61 1.23
CA PHE A 262 20.84 -3.53 0.57
C PHE A 262 21.35 -4.55 1.58
N VAL A 263 21.72 -5.73 1.10
CA VAL A 263 22.43 -6.73 1.88
C VAL A 263 23.90 -6.69 1.49
N VAL A 264 24.77 -6.85 2.47
CA VAL A 264 26.21 -7.08 2.27
C VAL A 264 26.67 -8.20 3.21
N ASN A 265 27.44 -9.14 2.69
CA ASN A 265 28.02 -10.19 3.49
C ASN A 265 29.45 -9.83 3.88
N ILE A 266 29.66 -9.38 5.11
CA ILE A 266 30.98 -9.01 5.64
C ILE A 266 31.79 -10.29 5.90
N PRO A 267 32.96 -10.46 5.25
CA PRO A 267 33.76 -11.66 5.40
C PRO A 267 34.43 -11.74 6.78
N LYS A 268 34.77 -12.96 7.20
CA LYS A 268 35.56 -13.17 8.41
C LYS A 268 36.95 -12.59 8.24
N GLY A 269 37.39 -11.76 9.20
CA GLY A 269 38.69 -11.13 9.18
C GLY A 269 38.73 -9.72 8.56
N CYS A 270 37.60 -9.20 8.10
CA CYS A 270 37.50 -7.79 7.72
C CYS A 270 37.84 -6.90 8.92
N LYS A 271 38.90 -6.09 8.80
CA LYS A 271 39.33 -5.18 9.86
C LYS A 271 38.52 -3.89 9.87
N ARG A 272 38.11 -3.46 8.68
CA ARG A 272 37.33 -2.24 8.52
C ARG A 272 36.42 -2.37 7.29
N ALA A 273 35.15 -2.13 7.47
CA ALA A 273 34.20 -1.97 6.36
C ALA A 273 33.95 -0.48 6.14
N VAL A 274 34.16 -0.02 4.93
CA VAL A 274 33.88 1.37 4.52
C VAL A 274 32.76 1.35 3.50
N ILE A 275 31.65 2.01 3.83
CA ILE A 275 30.49 2.17 2.95
C ILE A 275 30.49 3.61 2.46
N THR A 276 30.51 3.81 1.14
CA THR A 276 30.49 5.13 0.52
C THR A 276 29.20 5.33 -0.27
N LEU A 277 28.67 6.52 -0.19
CA LEU A 277 27.50 6.99 -0.91
C LEU A 277 27.89 8.27 -1.65
N ASP A 278 27.60 8.34 -2.93
CA ASP A 278 27.83 9.52 -3.77
C ASP A 278 26.58 9.87 -4.59
N GLY A 279 26.39 11.16 -4.85
CA GLY A 279 25.38 11.60 -5.82
C GLY A 279 25.78 11.23 -7.25
N TYR A 280 24.80 10.91 -8.06
CA TYR A 280 25.05 10.54 -9.45
C TYR A 280 25.76 11.67 -10.22
N LYS A 281 26.86 11.34 -10.90
CA LYS A 281 27.72 12.29 -11.61
C LYS A 281 28.23 13.45 -10.73
N GLY A 282 28.35 13.22 -9.42
CA GLY A 282 28.84 14.22 -8.47
C GLY A 282 27.82 15.28 -8.08
N GLU A 283 26.54 15.11 -8.40
CA GLU A 283 25.49 15.99 -7.91
C GLU A 283 25.29 15.82 -6.39
N ASP A 284 25.27 16.92 -5.66
CA ASP A 284 25.17 16.94 -4.18
C ASP A 284 24.01 17.85 -3.70
N LYS A 285 22.91 17.84 -4.43
CA LYS A 285 21.79 18.76 -4.19
C LYS A 285 20.66 18.18 -3.32
N PHE A 286 20.74 16.91 -2.99
CA PHE A 286 19.75 16.22 -2.16
C PHE A 286 20.41 15.71 -0.89
N ASP A 287 19.65 15.61 0.18
CA ASP A 287 20.12 15.10 1.47
C ASP A 287 19.79 13.63 1.61
N LEU A 288 20.81 12.80 1.68
CA LEU A 288 20.70 11.36 1.91
C LEU A 288 21.36 10.99 3.24
N THR A 289 20.77 10.07 3.97
CA THR A 289 21.33 9.45 5.19
C THR A 289 21.78 8.03 4.87
N LEU A 290 22.93 7.64 5.39
CA LEU A 290 23.49 6.29 5.27
C LEU A 290 23.47 5.59 6.63
N CYS A 291 22.87 4.39 6.68
CA CYS A 291 22.77 3.56 7.88
C CYS A 291 23.29 2.15 7.60
N ALA A 292 23.79 1.47 8.65
CA ALA A 292 24.15 0.06 8.57
C ALA A 292 23.80 -0.68 9.87
N LYS A 293 23.32 -1.94 9.77
CA LYS A 293 23.02 -2.80 10.92
C LYS A 293 23.24 -4.26 10.56
N ARG A 294 23.69 -5.05 11.55
CA ARG A 294 23.91 -6.48 11.36
C ARG A 294 22.61 -7.25 11.62
N GLY A 295 22.24 -8.13 10.68
CA GLY A 295 21.18 -9.14 10.84
C GLY A 295 19.74 -8.63 10.70
N GLU A 296 19.54 -7.34 10.55
CA GLU A 296 18.22 -6.75 10.31
C GLU A 296 18.33 -5.40 9.57
N MET A 297 17.25 -4.96 8.93
CA MET A 297 17.23 -3.70 8.19
C MET A 297 17.60 -2.51 9.07
N ALA A 298 18.47 -1.66 8.56
CA ALA A 298 18.95 -0.46 9.24
C ALA A 298 17.98 0.70 9.00
N TYR A 299 17.58 1.35 10.10
CA TYR A 299 16.82 2.60 10.09
C TYR A 299 17.56 3.60 10.97
N HIS A 300 17.36 4.88 10.75
CA HIS A 300 18.07 5.91 11.52
C HIS A 300 17.75 5.91 13.03
N ASP A 301 16.65 5.31 13.44
CA ASP A 301 16.22 5.18 14.83
C ASP A 301 16.60 3.85 15.49
N ASN A 302 17.15 2.89 14.73
CA ASN A 302 17.47 1.55 15.26
C ASN A 302 18.96 1.16 15.18
N THR A 303 19.83 2.06 14.73
CA THR A 303 21.29 1.80 14.61
C THR A 303 22.14 2.98 15.07
N LEU A 304 23.35 2.67 15.58
CA LEU A 304 24.38 3.65 15.88
C LEU A 304 25.37 3.85 14.70
N HIS A 305 25.37 2.93 13.72
CA HIS A 305 26.19 3.05 12.52
C HIS A 305 25.43 3.86 11.48
N GLN A 306 25.58 5.19 11.54
CA GLN A 306 24.91 6.09 10.62
C GLN A 306 25.69 7.37 10.36
N VAL A 307 25.47 7.96 9.18
CA VAL A 307 25.98 9.28 8.79
C VAL A 307 24.80 10.13 8.35
N VAL A 308 24.46 11.11 9.18
CA VAL A 308 23.41 12.11 8.94
C VAL A 308 24.07 13.46 8.72
N SER A 309 24.03 13.97 7.49
CA SER A 309 24.58 15.28 7.13
C SER A 309 23.89 15.77 5.85
N LEU A 310 24.10 17.03 5.49
CA LEU A 310 23.62 17.57 4.21
C LEU A 310 24.31 16.89 3.03
N GLY A 311 23.66 16.89 1.88
CA GLY A 311 24.16 16.38 0.61
C GLY A 311 24.07 14.86 0.46
N CYS A 312 24.47 14.36 -0.69
CA CYS A 312 24.49 12.93 -1.02
C CYS A 312 25.76 12.22 -0.56
N LYS A 313 26.88 12.94 -0.48
CA LYS A 313 28.19 12.33 -0.23
C LYS A 313 28.36 11.90 1.21
N LYS A 314 28.50 10.59 1.45
CA LYS A 314 28.68 10.00 2.78
C LYS A 314 29.80 8.96 2.77
N SER A 315 30.43 8.79 3.94
CA SER A 315 31.34 7.69 4.21
C SER A 315 31.10 7.18 5.62
N LEU A 316 30.72 5.93 5.75
CA LEU A 316 30.50 5.24 7.02
C LEU A 316 31.56 4.15 7.18
N ALA A 317 32.42 4.31 8.17
CA ALA A 317 33.42 3.32 8.53
C ALA A 317 32.99 2.53 9.76
N ILE A 318 33.12 1.22 9.71
CA ILE A 318 32.85 0.29 10.81
C ILE A 318 34.13 -0.50 11.07
N ASP A 319 34.78 -0.21 12.19
CA ASP A 319 36.00 -0.90 12.57
C ASP A 319 35.71 -2.26 13.20
N ASN A 320 36.45 -3.30 12.80
CA ASN A 320 36.30 -4.68 13.25
C ASN A 320 34.86 -5.19 13.18
N PRO A 321 34.19 -5.07 12.02
CA PRO A 321 32.80 -5.49 11.90
C PRO A 321 32.69 -7.00 12.15
N LYS A 322 31.64 -7.43 12.85
CA LYS A 322 31.33 -8.86 12.99
C LYS A 322 30.98 -9.43 11.63
N ALA A 323 31.60 -10.58 11.27
CA ALA A 323 31.31 -11.27 10.02
C ALA A 323 29.83 -11.72 9.93
N GLY A 324 29.34 -11.84 8.71
CA GLY A 324 27.99 -12.26 8.37
C GLY A 324 27.19 -11.18 7.69
N GLU A 325 25.89 -11.39 7.62
CA GLU A 325 24.95 -10.51 6.93
C GLU A 325 24.74 -9.17 7.64
N TRP A 326 24.89 -8.11 6.89
CA TRP A 326 24.61 -6.74 7.28
C TRP A 326 23.63 -6.12 6.29
N TYR A 327 22.77 -5.25 6.79
CA TYR A 327 21.90 -4.41 5.99
C TYR A 327 22.48 -3.00 5.94
N VAL A 328 22.63 -2.50 4.73
CA VAL A 328 23.01 -1.10 4.46
C VAL A 328 21.81 -0.40 3.89
N SER A 329 21.46 0.74 4.46
CA SER A 329 20.27 1.47 4.08
C SER A 329 20.57 2.91 3.74
N VAL A 330 20.01 3.38 2.66
CA VAL A 330 20.01 4.78 2.25
C VAL A 330 18.61 5.33 2.49
N PHE A 331 18.51 6.48 3.16
CA PHE A 331 17.25 7.18 3.37
C PHE A 331 17.31 8.55 2.72
N CYS A 332 16.27 8.94 1.99
CA CYS A 332 16.14 10.26 1.39
C CYS A 332 15.49 11.23 2.37
N GLU A 333 16.29 12.12 2.97
CA GLU A 333 15.80 13.17 3.87
C GLU A 333 15.04 14.27 3.12
N THR A 334 15.46 14.56 1.89
CA THR A 334 14.84 15.59 1.07
C THR A 334 13.41 15.22 0.76
N THR A 335 12.49 16.13 0.99
CA THR A 335 11.06 15.97 0.66
C THR A 335 10.50 17.28 0.14
N VAL A 336 9.30 17.24 -0.39
CA VAL A 336 8.53 18.43 -0.77
C VAL A 336 7.90 19.06 0.46
N THR A 337 7.64 20.35 0.38
CA THR A 337 6.76 21.04 1.33
C THR A 337 5.32 20.92 0.83
N ALA A 338 4.41 20.45 1.69
CA ALA A 338 3.00 20.32 1.40
C ALA A 338 2.21 21.26 2.33
N GLU A 339 1.38 22.11 1.78
CA GLU A 339 0.56 23.08 2.50
C GLU A 339 -0.90 22.99 2.02
N ASP A 340 -1.85 23.20 2.91
CA ASP A 340 -3.27 23.25 2.55
C ASP A 340 -3.55 24.58 1.83
N GLY A 341 -3.94 24.50 0.57
CA GLY A 341 -4.35 25.63 -0.26
C GLY A 341 -5.86 25.70 -0.45
N GLU A 342 -6.34 26.77 -1.06
CA GLU A 342 -7.78 27.03 -1.30
C GLU A 342 -8.46 25.91 -2.12
N TYR A 343 -7.71 25.23 -2.99
CA TYR A 343 -8.23 24.19 -3.90
C TYR A 343 -7.61 22.81 -3.68
N GLY A 344 -6.98 22.58 -2.55
CA GLY A 344 -6.30 21.32 -2.19
C GLY A 344 -4.87 21.53 -1.74
N THR A 345 -4.12 20.46 -1.56
CA THR A 345 -2.73 20.53 -1.12
C THR A 345 -1.82 21.12 -2.19
N GLU A 346 -1.08 22.17 -1.84
CA GLU A 346 -0.05 22.77 -2.67
C GLU A 346 1.33 22.25 -2.29
N TYR A 347 2.15 21.95 -3.30
CA TYR A 347 3.50 21.42 -3.09
C TYR A 347 4.53 22.46 -3.55
N SER A 348 5.56 22.66 -2.75
CA SER A 348 6.67 23.60 -3.00
C SER A 348 8.03 22.99 -2.63
N GLY A 349 9.11 23.78 -2.71
CA GLY A 349 10.46 23.35 -2.38
C GLY A 349 11.08 22.45 -3.44
N ARG A 350 11.70 21.36 -3.02
CA ARG A 350 12.44 20.42 -3.89
C ARG A 350 11.51 19.43 -4.59
N ILE A 351 10.62 19.95 -5.46
CA ILE A 351 9.63 19.13 -6.19
C ILE A 351 10.30 18.07 -7.07
N ASP A 352 11.53 18.31 -7.53
CA ASP A 352 12.31 17.38 -8.33
C ASP A 352 12.64 16.07 -7.61
N VAL A 353 12.60 16.03 -6.28
CA VAL A 353 12.76 14.80 -5.48
C VAL A 353 11.67 13.76 -5.77
N LEU A 354 10.48 14.20 -6.18
CA LEU A 354 9.37 13.30 -6.52
C LEU A 354 9.68 12.40 -7.73
N ASN A 355 10.64 12.80 -8.58
CA ASN A 355 11.14 11.99 -9.70
C ASN A 355 12.24 11.02 -9.30
N GLY A 356 12.57 10.96 -8.02
CA GLY A 356 13.62 10.16 -7.44
C GLY A 356 15.01 10.76 -7.54
N VAL A 357 15.81 10.50 -6.51
CA VAL A 357 17.19 10.94 -6.39
C VAL A 357 18.12 9.84 -6.91
N PRO A 358 18.93 10.10 -7.94
CA PRO A 358 19.93 9.17 -8.39
C PRO A 358 21.17 9.23 -7.48
N TYR A 359 21.75 8.08 -7.17
CA TYR A 359 22.95 7.97 -6.36
C TYR A 359 23.76 6.72 -6.73
N SER A 360 24.96 6.60 -6.19
CA SER A 360 25.75 5.37 -6.23
C SER A 360 26.18 4.97 -4.83
N ILE A 361 26.34 3.65 -4.61
CA ILE A 361 26.73 3.09 -3.33
C ILE A 361 27.80 2.01 -3.55
N LYS A 362 28.76 1.94 -2.63
CA LYS A 362 29.86 0.97 -2.63
C LYS A 362 30.16 0.54 -1.21
N VAL A 363 30.59 -0.71 -1.05
CA VAL A 363 31.16 -1.23 0.20
C VAL A 363 32.55 -1.78 -0.07
N GLU A 364 33.48 -1.50 0.81
CA GLU A 364 34.86 -2.01 0.77
C GLU A 364 35.25 -2.58 2.14
N CYS A 365 35.74 -3.83 2.16
CA CYS A 365 36.29 -4.49 3.33
C CYS A 365 37.84 -4.54 3.22
N GLU A 366 38.49 -3.98 4.23
CA GLU A 366 39.94 -3.96 4.37
C GLU A 366 40.43 -4.99 5.41
#